data_d0982f748b129749ccbc628a2faa2e98
#
_entry.id   d0982f748b129749ccbc628a2faa2e98
#
_cell.length_a   1.000
_cell.length_b   1.000
_cell.length_c   1.000
_cell.angle_alpha   90.00
_cell.angle_beta   90.00
_cell.angle_gamma   90.00
#
_symmetry.space_group_name_H-M   'P 1'
#
loop_
_entity.id
_entity.type
_entity.pdbx_description
1 polymer ?
#
loop_
_entity_poly.entity_id
_entity_poly.type
_entity_poly.pdbx_seq_one_letter_code
_entity_poly.pdbx_strand_id
1 'polypeptide(L)'
;MRITRANHGLRARCDVADTFHLVPDPRTVLIAPAWPYANGPRHIGHVVGFAVPADVLARFERLRGSRVLMASGTDEHGTPITYEADKQGLPPREFADRNNAVIVDDLVRLGVTYDIFTRTTTANHYRVTQDLFLKLYEKGYLIKETQMGAFDPASGRTLPDRYIEGKCPICGYLEARGDQCDNCGNQLDPADLINPHQRGSDAPVEFRQTEHFFFDLPAFGEQLKAWIEQHDSWRPNVRKYSLEYVRNLKRRAITRDLDWGVPVPLPGWEDNPSKKIYVWFDAVMGYLSASIEWAINTGKPDAWKEWWENPECRHYYTMGKDNITFHTVIWPAILLGVGGLHLPDDIVASEFLHMEGRKFSTSRGQVIYVKDMLDHYDADALRYYLMIAGPENQDTDFTWTEFVRRNNDELVATWGNLVHRTLVNAHRNFGEVPEPKDLTSADQSLLREVEAALDDVAQQLQEARFQNALKLVMGMAARVNVYLGSEQPWHTIKTDRERAGTVLYVALRCVDNLKTMLTPFVPFSSQRLHNMLGYEDEIAPQPTVKDLGTHRIITGDYAAEDRWRPSELPPGRKLPAPQPLFKRLDEVVEEIAESS
;
A
#
# COMPACT_ATOMS: atom_id res chain seq x y z
N MET A 1 25.50 -59.92 46.69
CA MET A 1 25.90 -61.22 46.03
C MET A 1 25.40 -61.16 44.58
N ARG A 2 26.36 -61.29 43.64
CA ARG A 2 26.25 -61.49 42.18
C ARG A 2 25.64 -60.38 41.31
N ILE A 3 26.54 -59.74 40.61
CA ILE A 3 26.58 -59.01 39.37
C ILE A 3 26.13 -59.91 38.21
N THR A 4 25.30 -59.37 37.29
CA THR A 4 25.36 -59.77 35.87
C THR A 4 25.15 -58.52 35.00
N ARG A 5 26.21 -58.20 34.22
CA ARG A 5 26.24 -57.24 33.13
C ARG A 5 25.47 -57.83 31.92
N ALA A 6 24.65 -57.04 31.26
CA ALA A 6 24.30 -57.29 29.88
C ALA A 6 24.48 -55.97 29.09
N ASN A 7 25.44 -55.98 28.17
CA ASN A 7 25.64 -55.01 27.11
C ASN A 7 24.47 -55.10 26.11
N HIS A 8 23.83 -53.98 25.79
CA HIS A 8 23.14 -53.79 24.53
C HIS A 8 23.48 -52.41 23.96
N GLY A 9 23.99 -52.45 22.73
CA GLY A 9 24.53 -51.34 21.99
C GLY A 9 23.46 -50.26 21.72
N LEU A 10 23.83 -49.04 22.04
CA LEU A 10 23.13 -47.84 21.59
C LEU A 10 23.48 -47.59 20.12
N ARG A 11 22.53 -47.86 19.25
CA ARG A 11 22.47 -47.20 17.95
C ARG A 11 21.94 -45.79 18.20
N ALA A 12 22.80 -44.79 18.04
CA ALA A 12 22.40 -43.41 17.97
C ALA A 12 21.53 -43.19 16.72
N ARG A 13 20.23 -43.10 16.88
CA ARG A 13 19.37 -42.43 15.91
C ARG A 13 19.56 -40.95 16.13
N CYS A 14 20.11 -40.25 15.15
CA CYS A 14 19.96 -38.83 15.01
C CYS A 14 18.48 -38.57 14.65
N ASP A 15 17.67 -38.36 15.66
CA ASP A 15 16.39 -37.71 15.47
C ASP A 15 16.71 -36.24 15.19
N VAL A 16 16.78 -35.88 13.92
CA VAL A 16 16.56 -34.49 13.48
C VAL A 16 15.09 -34.23 13.83
N ALA A 17 14.90 -33.58 14.98
CA ALA A 17 13.60 -33.09 15.36
C ALA A 17 13.13 -32.11 14.27
N ASP A 18 12.12 -32.55 13.51
CA ASP A 18 11.29 -31.69 12.70
C ASP A 18 10.71 -30.59 13.61
N THR A 19 11.38 -29.45 13.68
CA THR A 19 10.75 -28.21 14.13
C THR A 19 9.85 -27.72 13.01
N PHE A 20 8.78 -28.46 12.71
CA PHE A 20 7.63 -27.88 12.07
C PHE A 20 7.10 -26.83 13.05
N HIS A 21 7.36 -25.56 12.74
CA HIS A 21 6.62 -24.47 13.36
C HIS A 21 5.16 -24.74 13.08
N LEU A 22 4.42 -25.11 14.12
CA LEU A 22 2.98 -25.04 14.13
C LEU A 22 2.62 -23.63 13.67
N VAL A 23 2.05 -23.52 12.48
CA VAL A 23 1.47 -22.27 11.99
C VAL A 23 0.46 -21.86 13.06
N PRO A 24 0.63 -20.71 13.75
CA PRO A 24 -0.39 -20.24 14.65
C PRO A 24 -1.69 -20.09 13.87
N ASP A 25 -2.82 -20.21 14.54
CA ASP A 25 -4.16 -19.91 14.03
C ASP A 25 -4.10 -18.75 13.01
N PRO A 26 -4.78 -18.80 11.85
CA PRO A 26 -4.57 -17.85 10.78
C PRO A 26 -4.65 -16.41 11.31
N ARG A 27 -3.51 -15.73 11.28
CA ARG A 27 -3.41 -14.36 11.78
C ARG A 27 -4.39 -13.47 11.02
N THR A 28 -5.07 -12.58 11.73
CA THR A 28 -5.83 -11.51 11.10
C THR A 28 -4.94 -10.32 10.85
N VAL A 29 -5.03 -9.74 9.66
CA VAL A 29 -4.23 -8.58 9.24
C VAL A 29 -5.13 -7.56 8.57
N LEU A 30 -5.17 -6.34 9.10
CA LEU A 30 -5.78 -5.19 8.45
C LEU A 30 -4.71 -4.42 7.69
N ILE A 31 -4.97 -4.13 6.42
CA ILE A 31 -4.14 -3.23 5.61
C ILE A 31 -4.98 -2.04 5.20
N ALA A 32 -4.55 -0.86 5.63
CA ALA A 32 -5.26 0.40 5.53
C ALA A 32 -4.45 1.42 4.71
N PRO A 33 -4.51 1.35 3.37
CA PRO A 33 -3.87 2.35 2.51
C PRO A 33 -4.53 3.71 2.63
N ALA A 34 -3.72 4.78 2.65
CA ALA A 34 -4.23 6.15 2.71
C ALA A 34 -5.24 6.43 1.59
N TRP A 35 -6.28 7.17 1.94
CA TRP A 35 -7.39 7.50 1.04
C TRP A 35 -6.98 8.59 0.04
N PRO A 36 -6.92 8.31 -1.27
CA PRO A 36 -6.61 9.31 -2.27
C PRO A 36 -7.78 10.27 -2.48
N TYR A 37 -7.49 11.58 -2.60
CA TYR A 37 -8.51 12.55 -3.00
C TYR A 37 -9.02 12.30 -4.42
N ALA A 38 -10.34 12.36 -4.63
CA ALA A 38 -10.93 12.26 -5.98
C ALA A 38 -10.84 13.59 -6.76
N ASN A 39 -9.64 14.19 -6.80
CA ASN A 39 -9.38 15.50 -7.41
C ASN A 39 -8.61 15.46 -8.73
N GLY A 40 -8.44 14.28 -9.31
CA GLY A 40 -7.74 14.06 -10.59
C GLY A 40 -7.18 12.64 -10.71
N PRO A 41 -6.58 12.28 -11.86
CA PRO A 41 -5.88 11.03 -12.06
C PRO A 41 -4.72 10.84 -11.07
N ARG A 42 -4.36 9.59 -10.81
CA ARG A 42 -3.22 9.30 -9.92
C ARG A 42 -1.92 9.26 -10.72
N HIS A 43 -0.89 9.90 -10.19
CA HIS A 43 0.47 9.77 -10.74
C HIS A 43 1.28 8.71 -9.98
N ILE A 44 2.39 8.27 -10.55
CA ILE A 44 3.23 7.20 -9.99
C ILE A 44 3.74 7.54 -8.57
N GLY A 45 3.99 8.81 -8.27
CA GLY A 45 4.36 9.27 -6.93
C GLY A 45 3.26 9.13 -5.87
N HIS A 46 1.98 8.98 -6.25
CA HIS A 46 0.93 8.64 -5.31
C HIS A 46 0.92 7.14 -5.01
N VAL A 47 0.85 6.30 -6.06
CA VAL A 47 0.65 4.85 -5.89
C VAL A 47 1.85 4.14 -5.25
N VAL A 48 3.05 4.71 -5.34
CA VAL A 48 4.24 4.21 -4.62
C VAL A 48 4.12 4.37 -3.11
N GLY A 49 3.34 5.36 -2.63
CA GLY A 49 3.15 5.60 -1.21
C GLY A 49 2.06 4.73 -0.59
N PHE A 50 0.89 4.65 -1.22
CA PHE A 50 -0.26 4.01 -0.58
C PHE A 50 -0.65 2.66 -1.19
N ALA A 51 -0.68 2.52 -2.53
CA ALA A 51 -1.36 1.40 -3.18
C ALA A 51 -0.46 0.17 -3.38
N VAL A 52 0.72 0.35 -4.01
CA VAL A 52 1.60 -0.78 -4.34
C VAL A 52 2.19 -1.44 -3.08
N PRO A 53 2.70 -0.68 -2.08
CA PRO A 53 3.18 -1.28 -0.83
C PRO A 53 2.09 -2.07 -0.08
N ALA A 54 0.86 -1.54 -0.06
CA ALA A 54 -0.28 -2.21 0.55
C ALA A 54 -0.60 -3.55 -0.13
N ASP A 55 -0.65 -3.55 -1.46
CA ASP A 55 -0.94 -4.77 -2.22
C ASP A 55 0.18 -5.82 -2.08
N VAL A 56 1.44 -5.38 -2.03
CA VAL A 56 2.57 -6.29 -1.74
C VAL A 56 2.38 -6.96 -0.38
N LEU A 57 2.05 -6.21 0.66
CA LEU A 57 1.76 -6.75 2.00
C LEU A 57 0.54 -7.68 1.98
N ALA A 58 -0.55 -7.28 1.32
CA ALA A 58 -1.77 -8.06 1.26
C ALA A 58 -1.55 -9.42 0.58
N ARG A 59 -0.90 -9.43 -0.58
CA ARG A 59 -0.56 -10.67 -1.30
C ARG A 59 0.38 -11.55 -0.50
N PHE A 60 1.41 -10.96 0.12
CA PHE A 60 2.34 -11.69 0.97
C PHE A 60 1.64 -12.35 2.16
N GLU A 61 0.83 -11.60 2.91
CA GLU A 61 0.13 -12.14 4.09
C GLU A 61 -0.90 -13.22 3.68
N ARG A 62 -1.62 -13.04 2.57
CA ARG A 62 -2.53 -14.08 2.04
C ARG A 62 -1.78 -15.35 1.64
N LEU A 63 -0.61 -15.24 0.99
CA LEU A 63 0.24 -16.38 0.65
C LEU A 63 0.77 -17.12 1.88
N ARG A 64 0.87 -16.44 3.03
CA ARG A 64 1.24 -17.04 4.33
C ARG A 64 0.06 -17.64 5.08
N GLY A 65 -1.12 -17.64 4.51
CA GLY A 65 -2.33 -18.13 5.16
C GLY A 65 -2.98 -17.15 6.12
N SER A 66 -2.54 -15.88 6.19
CA SER A 66 -3.20 -14.86 7.00
C SER A 66 -4.54 -14.45 6.39
N ARG A 67 -5.54 -14.20 7.25
CA ARG A 67 -6.81 -13.59 6.85
C ARG A 67 -6.64 -12.09 6.76
N VAL A 68 -6.68 -11.56 5.56
CA VAL A 68 -6.42 -10.15 5.28
C VAL A 68 -7.72 -9.41 5.00
N LEU A 69 -7.85 -8.20 5.53
CA LEU A 69 -8.81 -7.19 5.11
C LEU A 69 -8.05 -5.96 4.63
N MET A 70 -7.97 -5.74 3.33
CA MET A 70 -7.40 -4.53 2.75
C MET A 70 -8.53 -3.56 2.40
N ALA A 71 -8.65 -2.47 3.18
CA ALA A 71 -9.78 -1.55 3.12
C ALA A 71 -9.32 -0.11 2.89
N SER A 72 -9.86 0.55 1.87
CA SER A 72 -9.65 1.97 1.55
C SER A 72 -10.78 2.52 0.67
N GLY A 73 -10.58 3.69 0.09
CA GLY A 73 -11.52 4.32 -0.83
C GLY A 73 -11.04 5.69 -1.29
N THR A 74 -11.88 6.43 -2.01
CA THR A 74 -11.63 7.81 -2.38
C THR A 74 -12.14 8.78 -1.33
N ASP A 75 -11.27 9.72 -0.93
CA ASP A 75 -11.65 10.89 -0.15
C ASP A 75 -12.29 11.94 -1.08
N GLU A 76 -13.56 12.27 -0.82
CA GLU A 76 -14.38 13.07 -1.73
C GLU A 76 -14.93 14.36 -1.12
N HIS A 77 -14.68 14.62 0.17
CA HIS A 77 -15.21 15.79 0.87
C HIS A 77 -14.22 16.96 1.00
N GLY A 78 -12.97 16.77 0.59
CA GLY A 78 -11.94 17.79 0.76
C GLY A 78 -12.16 19.05 -0.07
N THR A 79 -11.66 20.17 0.44
CA THR A 79 -11.64 21.45 -0.28
C THR A 79 -10.91 21.40 -1.63
N PRO A 80 -9.92 20.50 -1.87
CA PRO A 80 -9.38 20.28 -3.22
C PRO A 80 -10.42 19.87 -4.25
N ILE A 81 -11.43 19.09 -3.82
CA ILE A 81 -12.54 18.66 -4.69
C ILE A 81 -13.42 19.83 -5.06
N THR A 82 -13.90 20.60 -4.06
CA THR A 82 -14.80 21.73 -4.30
C THR A 82 -14.13 22.83 -5.13
N TYR A 83 -12.85 23.11 -4.86
CA TYR A 83 -12.09 24.12 -5.61
C TYR A 83 -11.95 23.77 -7.09
N GLU A 84 -11.55 22.53 -7.41
CA GLU A 84 -11.41 22.12 -8.81
C GLU A 84 -12.76 21.93 -9.50
N ALA A 85 -13.79 21.49 -8.78
CA ALA A 85 -15.17 21.43 -9.27
C ALA A 85 -15.70 22.83 -9.64
N ASP A 86 -15.52 23.81 -8.76
CA ASP A 86 -15.90 25.22 -9.01
C ASP A 86 -15.22 25.78 -10.26
N LYS A 87 -13.91 25.53 -10.44
CA LYS A 87 -13.16 25.93 -11.65
C LYS A 87 -13.73 25.36 -12.94
N GLN A 88 -14.27 24.14 -12.88
CA GLN A 88 -14.86 23.45 -14.03
C GLN A 88 -16.37 23.71 -14.17
N GLY A 89 -16.98 24.44 -13.25
CA GLY A 89 -18.42 24.68 -13.24
C GLY A 89 -19.26 23.43 -12.98
N LEU A 90 -18.70 22.45 -12.24
CA LEU A 90 -19.33 21.19 -11.95
C LEU A 90 -19.80 21.10 -10.49
N PRO A 91 -20.90 20.39 -10.21
CA PRO A 91 -21.20 19.97 -8.84
C PRO A 91 -20.07 19.11 -8.25
N PRO A 92 -19.68 19.29 -6.97
CA PRO A 92 -18.62 18.49 -6.33
C PRO A 92 -18.83 16.98 -6.45
N ARG A 93 -20.08 16.52 -6.37
CA ARG A 93 -20.44 15.10 -6.53
C ARG A 93 -20.07 14.57 -7.92
N GLU A 94 -20.45 15.29 -8.97
CA GLU A 94 -20.18 14.88 -10.35
C GLU A 94 -18.67 14.88 -10.64
N PHE A 95 -17.95 15.89 -10.13
CA PHE A 95 -16.49 15.94 -10.24
C PHE A 95 -15.83 14.76 -9.54
N ALA A 96 -16.25 14.43 -8.31
CA ALA A 96 -15.75 13.28 -7.57
C ALA A 96 -16.09 11.95 -8.27
N ASP A 97 -17.28 11.79 -8.83
CA ASP A 97 -17.70 10.59 -9.55
C ASP A 97 -16.81 10.30 -10.77
N ARG A 98 -16.48 11.33 -11.54
CA ARG A 98 -15.57 11.21 -12.71
C ARG A 98 -14.17 10.77 -12.28
N ASN A 99 -13.62 11.40 -11.26
CA ASN A 99 -12.26 11.11 -10.79
C ASN A 99 -12.17 9.76 -10.07
N ASN A 100 -13.19 9.39 -9.29
CA ASN A 100 -13.27 8.05 -8.69
C ASN A 100 -13.22 6.96 -9.76
N ALA A 101 -13.95 7.13 -10.87
CA ALA A 101 -13.95 6.14 -11.96
C ALA A 101 -12.54 5.94 -12.56
N VAL A 102 -11.77 7.03 -12.75
CA VAL A 102 -10.39 6.97 -13.25
C VAL A 102 -9.47 6.27 -12.23
N ILE A 103 -9.57 6.64 -10.95
CA ILE A 103 -8.75 6.04 -9.87
C ILE A 103 -9.03 4.54 -9.76
N VAL A 104 -10.30 4.13 -9.83
CA VAL A 104 -10.69 2.71 -9.79
C VAL A 104 -10.08 1.95 -10.98
N ASP A 105 -10.14 2.51 -12.20
CA ASP A 105 -9.54 1.89 -13.38
C ASP A 105 -8.03 1.74 -13.25
N ASP A 106 -7.33 2.79 -12.83
CA ASP A 106 -5.88 2.77 -12.60
C ASP A 106 -5.48 1.68 -11.59
N LEU A 107 -6.19 1.57 -10.45
CA LEU A 107 -5.88 0.61 -9.39
C LEU A 107 -6.14 -0.84 -9.83
N VAL A 108 -7.22 -1.08 -10.58
CA VAL A 108 -7.54 -2.41 -11.13
C VAL A 108 -6.50 -2.82 -12.16
N ARG A 109 -6.14 -1.94 -13.10
CA ARG A 109 -5.11 -2.20 -14.10
C ARG A 109 -3.72 -2.42 -13.49
N LEU A 110 -3.44 -1.74 -12.39
CA LEU A 110 -2.21 -1.95 -11.61
C LEU A 110 -2.24 -3.26 -10.80
N GLY A 111 -3.38 -3.94 -10.71
CA GLY A 111 -3.55 -5.21 -10.01
C GLY A 111 -3.61 -5.08 -8.49
N VAL A 112 -4.15 -3.99 -7.95
CA VAL A 112 -4.21 -3.75 -6.50
C VAL A 112 -5.43 -4.46 -5.89
N THR A 113 -5.20 -5.42 -5.02
CA THR A 113 -6.19 -6.38 -4.49
C THR A 113 -6.89 -5.91 -3.22
N TYR A 114 -7.75 -4.91 -3.35
CA TYR A 114 -8.61 -4.50 -2.24
C TYR A 114 -9.70 -5.52 -1.95
N ASP A 115 -9.94 -5.84 -0.68
CA ASP A 115 -11.18 -6.51 -0.26
C ASP A 115 -12.37 -5.55 -0.36
N ILE A 116 -12.09 -4.27 -0.10
CA ILE A 116 -13.00 -3.17 -0.40
C ILE A 116 -12.25 -1.87 -0.69
N PHE A 117 -12.52 -1.26 -1.85
CA PHE A 117 -12.19 0.13 -2.13
C PHE A 117 -13.48 0.87 -2.45
N THR A 118 -13.88 1.77 -1.55
CA THR A 118 -15.19 2.45 -1.57
C THR A 118 -15.03 3.98 -1.65
N ARG A 119 -15.92 4.74 -1.04
CA ARG A 119 -16.00 6.21 -1.14
C ARG A 119 -16.45 6.83 0.18
N THR A 120 -15.97 8.04 0.50
CA THR A 120 -16.47 8.79 1.66
C THR A 120 -17.89 9.36 1.46
N THR A 121 -18.39 9.40 0.23
CA THR A 121 -19.75 9.90 -0.09
C THR A 121 -20.85 8.84 0.01
N THR A 122 -20.61 7.71 0.66
CA THR A 122 -21.62 6.69 0.89
C THR A 122 -22.45 6.95 2.15
N ALA A 123 -23.70 6.51 2.16
CA ALA A 123 -24.55 6.61 3.35
C ALA A 123 -23.96 5.86 4.55
N ASN A 124 -23.28 4.73 4.31
CA ASN A 124 -22.57 4.00 5.35
C ASN A 124 -21.46 4.83 5.99
N HIS A 125 -20.63 5.49 5.17
CA HIS A 125 -19.56 6.34 5.68
C HIS A 125 -20.11 7.53 6.50
N TYR A 126 -21.17 8.19 6.03
CA TYR A 126 -21.83 9.28 6.76
C TYR A 126 -22.28 8.81 8.15
N ARG A 127 -22.97 7.69 8.23
CA ARG A 127 -23.44 7.12 9.49
C ARG A 127 -22.27 6.83 10.44
N VAL A 128 -21.23 6.13 9.98
CA VAL A 128 -20.08 5.77 10.83
C VAL A 128 -19.35 7.00 11.33
N THR A 129 -19.12 8.00 10.45
CA THR A 129 -18.48 9.27 10.83
C THR A 129 -19.29 10.03 11.88
N GLN A 130 -20.60 10.08 11.71
CA GLN A 130 -21.52 10.71 12.66
C GLN A 130 -21.57 9.97 14.00
N ASP A 131 -21.59 8.63 13.99
CA ASP A 131 -21.57 7.81 15.20
C ASP A 131 -20.26 8.01 16.01
N LEU A 132 -19.12 8.07 15.34
CA LEU A 132 -17.84 8.33 16.00
C LEU A 132 -17.77 9.77 16.55
N PHE A 133 -18.29 10.74 15.80
CA PHE A 133 -18.39 12.12 16.26
C PHE A 133 -19.24 12.21 17.55
N LEU A 134 -20.42 11.59 17.57
CA LEU A 134 -21.30 11.58 18.74
C LEU A 134 -20.65 10.93 19.96
N LYS A 135 -19.97 9.79 19.77
CA LYS A 135 -19.24 9.12 20.86
C LYS A 135 -18.16 10.02 21.49
N LEU A 136 -17.40 10.74 20.65
CA LEU A 136 -16.40 11.69 21.16
C LEU A 136 -17.03 12.89 21.82
N TYR A 137 -18.15 13.38 21.30
CA TYR A 137 -18.91 14.49 21.89
C TYR A 137 -19.47 14.12 23.27
N GLU A 138 -20.13 12.98 23.39
CA GLU A 138 -20.69 12.47 24.65
C GLU A 138 -19.63 12.26 25.74
N LYS A 139 -18.40 11.87 25.33
CA LYS A 139 -17.26 11.72 26.25
C LYS A 139 -16.55 13.04 26.57
N GLY A 140 -16.99 14.16 26.00
CA GLY A 140 -16.45 15.49 26.30
C GLY A 140 -15.14 15.83 25.59
N TYR A 141 -14.74 15.05 24.56
CA TYR A 141 -13.53 15.33 23.77
C TYR A 141 -13.77 16.36 22.65
N LEU A 142 -15.02 16.71 22.35
CA LEU A 142 -15.37 17.74 21.37
C LEU A 142 -15.87 18.98 22.08
N ILE A 143 -15.14 20.07 21.96
CA ILE A 143 -15.38 21.33 22.67
C ILE A 143 -15.82 22.39 21.64
N LYS A 144 -16.92 23.08 21.93
CA LYS A 144 -17.39 24.17 21.08
C LYS A 144 -16.60 25.44 21.40
N GLU A 145 -15.95 26.00 20.37
CA GLU A 145 -15.17 27.24 20.47
C GLU A 145 -15.47 28.15 19.27
N THR A 146 -15.17 29.44 19.43
CA THR A 146 -15.27 30.45 18.37
C THR A 146 -13.91 30.67 17.75
N GLN A 147 -13.85 30.72 16.41
CA GLN A 147 -12.65 31.06 15.65
C GLN A 147 -12.98 32.09 14.57
N MET A 148 -11.94 32.64 13.93
CA MET A 148 -12.09 33.50 12.76
C MET A 148 -12.25 32.65 11.51
N GLY A 149 -13.40 32.72 10.86
CA GLY A 149 -13.66 32.12 9.54
C GLY A 149 -13.44 33.15 8.44
N ALA A 150 -13.04 32.70 7.26
CA ALA A 150 -12.79 33.55 6.11
C ALA A 150 -14.01 33.61 5.17
N PHE A 151 -14.32 34.80 4.67
CA PHE A 151 -15.48 35.10 3.84
C PHE A 151 -15.09 35.96 2.65
N ASP A 152 -15.76 35.75 1.53
CA ASP A 152 -15.72 36.68 0.42
C ASP A 152 -16.59 37.89 0.75
N PRO A 153 -16.03 39.10 0.85
CA PRO A 153 -16.80 40.29 1.19
C PRO A 153 -17.83 40.69 0.11
N ALA A 154 -17.63 40.26 -1.13
CA ALA A 154 -18.52 40.59 -2.24
C ALA A 154 -19.79 39.71 -2.26
N SER A 155 -19.67 38.43 -2.02
CA SER A 155 -20.79 37.46 -2.04
C SER A 155 -21.29 37.08 -0.65
N GLY A 156 -20.50 37.32 0.40
CA GLY A 156 -20.75 36.82 1.75
C GLY A 156 -20.55 35.31 1.91
N ARG A 157 -20.07 34.62 0.86
CA ARG A 157 -19.81 33.16 0.85
C ARG A 157 -18.62 32.86 1.75
N THR A 158 -18.69 31.77 2.48
CA THR A 158 -17.55 31.21 3.21
C THR A 158 -16.47 30.79 2.24
N LEU A 159 -15.22 31.11 2.55
CA LEU A 159 -14.05 30.71 1.80
C LEU A 159 -13.33 29.60 2.57
N PRO A 160 -13.41 28.34 2.11
CA PRO A 160 -12.65 27.25 2.69
C PRO A 160 -11.14 27.51 2.64
N ASP A 161 -10.39 26.91 3.56
CA ASP A 161 -8.97 27.18 3.78
C ASP A 161 -8.11 27.22 2.50
N ARG A 162 -8.36 26.31 1.53
CA ARG A 162 -7.61 26.24 0.26
C ARG A 162 -8.03 27.24 -0.81
N TYR A 163 -9.06 28.01 -0.54
CA TYR A 163 -9.44 29.17 -1.38
C TYR A 163 -8.65 30.42 -1.03
N ILE A 164 -7.77 30.33 -0.02
CA ILE A 164 -7.01 31.46 0.51
C ILE A 164 -5.53 31.16 0.35
N GLU A 165 -4.80 32.15 -0.11
CA GLU A 165 -3.34 32.17 -0.20
C GLU A 165 -2.79 33.40 0.52
N GLY A 166 -1.54 33.29 0.96
CA GLY A 166 -0.82 34.37 1.60
C GLY A 166 0.60 33.93 1.98
N LYS A 167 1.34 34.86 2.61
CA LYS A 167 2.70 34.55 3.04
C LYS A 167 2.68 33.71 4.32
N CYS A 168 3.40 32.59 4.32
CA CYS A 168 3.55 31.73 5.49
C CYS A 168 4.24 32.47 6.64
N PRO A 169 3.64 32.52 7.85
CA PRO A 169 4.26 33.18 9.00
C PRO A 169 5.48 32.44 9.56
N ILE A 170 5.65 31.16 9.20
CA ILE A 170 6.72 30.30 9.72
C ILE A 170 7.98 30.35 8.84
N CYS A 171 7.83 30.11 7.52
CA CYS A 171 8.98 30.03 6.62
C CYS A 171 9.08 31.17 5.60
N GLY A 172 8.09 32.07 5.54
CA GLY A 172 8.09 33.22 4.65
C GLY A 172 7.74 32.92 3.19
N TYR A 173 7.32 31.69 2.86
CA TYR A 173 6.86 31.32 1.52
C TYR A 173 5.63 32.16 1.14
N LEU A 174 5.62 32.73 -0.08
CA LEU A 174 4.65 33.76 -0.47
C LEU A 174 3.28 33.22 -0.89
N GLU A 175 3.20 31.96 -1.29
CA GLU A 175 2.00 31.31 -1.82
C GLU A 175 1.55 30.14 -0.91
N ALA A 176 1.64 30.35 0.41
CA ALA A 176 1.16 29.36 1.37
C ALA A 176 -0.37 29.32 1.39
N ARG A 177 -0.92 28.12 1.41
CA ARG A 177 -2.37 27.90 1.49
C ARG A 177 -2.87 28.04 2.92
N GLY A 178 -4.16 28.33 3.07
CA GLY A 178 -4.75 28.57 4.37
C GLY A 178 -4.77 27.34 5.31
N ASP A 179 -4.63 26.12 4.79
CA ASP A 179 -4.63 24.89 5.58
C ASP A 179 -3.20 24.35 5.85
N GLN A 180 -2.29 24.52 4.89
CA GLN A 180 -0.93 23.99 4.98
C GLN A 180 0.02 24.73 4.06
N CYS A 181 1.24 24.96 4.51
CA CYS A 181 2.28 25.53 3.68
C CYS A 181 2.92 24.47 2.77
N ASP A 182 2.85 24.64 1.45
CA ASP A 182 3.44 23.71 0.48
C ASP A 182 4.99 23.63 0.59
N ASN A 183 5.63 24.68 1.14
CA ASN A 183 7.09 24.70 1.28
C ASN A 183 7.60 24.02 2.56
N CYS A 184 7.05 24.38 3.73
CA CYS A 184 7.55 23.83 5.00
C CYS A 184 6.68 22.72 5.60
N GLY A 185 5.52 22.41 4.97
CA GLY A 185 4.62 21.35 5.41
C GLY A 185 3.85 21.63 6.71
N ASN A 186 4.06 22.79 7.35
CA ASN A 186 3.34 23.14 8.57
C ASN A 186 1.87 23.41 8.29
N GLN A 187 1.00 22.95 9.19
CA GLN A 187 -0.41 23.30 9.19
C GLN A 187 -0.59 24.78 9.58
N LEU A 188 -1.51 25.44 8.90
CA LEU A 188 -1.81 26.86 9.07
C LEU A 188 -3.32 27.04 9.26
N ASP A 189 -3.70 28.17 9.83
CA ASP A 189 -5.06 28.69 9.74
C ASP A 189 -5.06 29.91 8.80
N PRO A 190 -6.12 30.15 8.00
CA PRO A 190 -6.19 31.28 7.08
C PRO A 190 -5.93 32.62 7.74
N ALA A 191 -6.36 32.78 8.99
CA ALA A 191 -6.18 34.03 9.76
C ALA A 191 -4.72 34.28 10.18
N ASP A 192 -3.86 33.26 10.16
CA ASP A 192 -2.44 33.38 10.51
C ASP A 192 -1.58 33.81 9.31
N LEU A 193 -2.10 33.70 8.09
CA LEU A 193 -1.38 34.11 6.89
C LEU A 193 -1.10 35.62 6.89
N ILE A 194 0.07 35.99 6.41
CA ILE A 194 0.43 37.40 6.20
C ILE A 194 -0.09 37.81 4.82
N ASN A 195 -0.89 38.89 4.76
CA ASN A 195 -1.57 39.37 3.57
C ASN A 195 -2.43 38.30 2.86
N PRO A 196 -3.43 37.72 3.57
CA PRO A 196 -4.30 36.70 2.97
C PRO A 196 -5.17 37.32 1.86
N HIS A 197 -5.31 36.56 0.76
CA HIS A 197 -6.14 36.90 -0.39
C HIS A 197 -6.79 35.66 -0.98
N GLN A 198 -7.79 35.84 -1.84
CA GLN A 198 -8.44 34.72 -2.51
C GLN A 198 -7.49 34.12 -3.56
N ARG A 199 -7.35 32.83 -3.55
CA ARG A 199 -6.46 32.08 -4.42
C ARG A 199 -6.78 32.29 -5.90
N GLY A 200 -5.74 32.56 -6.70
CA GLY A 200 -5.88 32.82 -8.14
C GLY A 200 -6.43 34.24 -8.47
N SER A 201 -6.59 35.07 -7.46
CA SER A 201 -6.94 36.50 -7.62
C SER A 201 -6.40 37.28 -6.43
N ASP A 202 -6.26 38.60 -6.57
CA ASP A 202 -5.91 39.50 -5.47
C ASP A 202 -7.15 39.98 -4.69
N ALA A 203 -8.30 39.27 -4.80
CA ALA A 203 -9.52 39.67 -4.13
C ALA A 203 -9.36 39.55 -2.59
N PRO A 204 -9.89 40.55 -1.84
CA PRO A 204 -9.73 40.55 -0.39
C PRO A 204 -10.51 39.44 0.29
N VAL A 205 -10.05 39.09 1.50
CA VAL A 205 -10.72 38.15 2.41
C VAL A 205 -11.16 38.92 3.65
N GLU A 206 -12.40 38.70 4.08
CA GLU A 206 -12.92 39.22 5.35
C GLU A 206 -12.95 38.10 6.38
N PHE A 207 -12.55 38.41 7.62
CA PHE A 207 -12.60 37.43 8.72
C PHE A 207 -13.74 37.78 9.68
N ARG A 208 -14.60 36.79 9.96
CA ARG A 208 -15.73 36.89 10.89
C ARG A 208 -15.69 35.79 11.92
N GLN A 209 -16.24 36.02 13.10
CA GLN A 209 -16.38 34.98 14.11
C GLN A 209 -17.37 33.89 13.66
N THR A 210 -16.98 32.63 13.80
CA THR A 210 -17.80 31.46 13.55
C THR A 210 -17.55 30.41 14.63
N GLU A 211 -18.57 29.64 14.98
CA GLU A 211 -18.47 28.59 15.98
C GLU A 211 -18.15 27.25 15.32
N HIS A 212 -17.24 26.49 15.94
CA HIS A 212 -16.85 25.16 15.50
C HIS A 212 -16.62 24.23 16.68
N PHE A 213 -16.67 22.90 16.43
CA PHE A 213 -16.21 21.91 17.36
C PHE A 213 -14.72 21.66 17.19
N PHE A 214 -14.02 21.63 18.31
CA PHE A 214 -12.58 21.37 18.39
C PHE A 214 -12.35 20.03 19.11
N PHE A 215 -11.53 19.20 18.52
CA PHE A 215 -11.08 17.96 19.14
C PHE A 215 -9.93 18.23 20.11
N ASP A 216 -10.10 17.80 21.36
CA ASP A 216 -9.13 18.04 22.44
C ASP A 216 -7.94 17.05 22.35
N LEU A 217 -7.13 17.18 21.28
CA LEU A 217 -5.93 16.37 21.09
C LEU A 217 -4.98 16.37 22.29
N PRO A 218 -4.76 17.48 23.02
CA PRO A 218 -3.93 17.49 24.22
C PRO A 218 -4.33 16.47 25.28
N ALA A 219 -5.63 16.13 25.39
CA ALA A 219 -6.12 15.11 26.32
C ALA A 219 -5.50 13.71 26.10
N PHE A 220 -4.98 13.44 24.90
CA PHE A 220 -4.39 12.16 24.52
C PHE A 220 -2.85 12.18 24.49
N GLY A 221 -2.20 13.30 24.81
CA GLY A 221 -0.77 13.52 24.62
C GLY A 221 0.11 12.44 25.27
N GLU A 222 -0.13 12.12 26.55
CA GLU A 222 0.66 11.11 27.28
C GLU A 222 0.41 9.69 26.73
N GLN A 223 -0.82 9.37 26.37
CA GLN A 223 -1.16 8.06 25.81
C GLN A 223 -0.55 7.86 24.41
N LEU A 224 -0.63 8.88 23.55
CA LEU A 224 -0.02 8.85 22.22
C LEU A 224 1.51 8.73 22.32
N LYS A 225 2.14 9.51 23.20
CA LYS A 225 3.58 9.44 23.43
C LYS A 225 4.01 8.04 23.86
N ALA A 226 3.36 7.47 24.89
CA ALA A 226 3.66 6.14 25.39
C ALA A 226 3.46 5.06 24.31
N TRP A 227 2.42 5.18 23.50
CA TRP A 227 2.16 4.28 22.39
C TRP A 227 3.23 4.39 21.30
N ILE A 228 3.61 5.60 20.86
CA ILE A 228 4.65 5.80 19.84
C ILE A 228 6.01 5.28 20.34
N GLU A 229 6.34 5.48 21.64
CA GLU A 229 7.60 5.02 22.23
C GLU A 229 7.74 3.49 22.22
N GLN A 230 6.65 2.72 22.20
CA GLN A 230 6.67 1.26 22.11
C GLN A 230 6.99 0.72 20.71
N HIS A 231 6.89 1.57 19.67
CA HIS A 231 7.07 1.15 18.28
C HIS A 231 8.48 1.47 17.76
N ASP A 232 9.48 0.77 18.30
CA ASP A 232 10.90 0.93 17.90
C ASP A 232 11.17 0.46 16.47
N SER A 233 10.29 -0.39 15.90
CA SER A 233 10.36 -0.91 14.53
C SER A 233 9.96 0.11 13.46
N TRP A 234 9.26 1.18 13.83
CA TRP A 234 8.87 2.20 12.87
C TRP A 234 10.07 2.88 12.22
N ARG A 235 9.92 3.32 10.99
CA ARG A 235 10.97 4.08 10.31
C ARG A 235 11.38 5.29 11.14
N PRO A 236 12.68 5.60 11.24
CA PRO A 236 13.18 6.65 12.15
C PRO A 236 12.55 8.04 11.92
N ASN A 237 12.26 8.39 10.67
CA ASN A 237 11.58 9.65 10.32
C ASN A 237 10.15 9.70 10.87
N VAL A 238 9.38 8.62 10.75
CA VAL A 238 8.01 8.51 11.28
C VAL A 238 8.02 8.70 12.79
N ARG A 239 8.82 7.91 13.49
CA ARG A 239 8.89 7.93 14.95
C ARG A 239 9.37 9.29 15.50
N LYS A 240 10.44 9.83 14.93
CA LYS A 240 11.00 11.12 15.38
C LYS A 240 10.00 12.27 15.17
N TYR A 241 9.41 12.34 13.97
CA TYR A 241 8.41 13.37 13.65
C TYR A 241 7.20 13.29 14.59
N SER A 242 6.68 12.08 14.81
CA SER A 242 5.50 11.86 15.65
C SER A 242 5.73 12.25 17.10
N LEU A 243 6.88 11.87 17.69
CA LEU A 243 7.25 12.24 19.06
C LEU A 243 7.44 13.75 19.21
N GLU A 244 7.97 14.42 18.19
CA GLU A 244 8.11 15.88 18.24
C GLU A 244 6.75 16.58 18.13
N TYR A 245 5.86 16.08 17.26
CA TYR A 245 4.52 16.64 17.10
C TYR A 245 3.69 16.51 18.38
N VAL A 246 3.74 15.35 19.06
CA VAL A 246 2.96 15.10 20.29
C VAL A 246 3.39 16.01 21.45
N ARG A 247 4.60 16.55 21.47
CA ARG A 247 5.05 17.49 22.52
C ARG A 247 4.28 18.81 22.55
N ASN A 248 3.69 19.22 21.42
CA ASN A 248 3.06 20.52 21.25
C ASN A 248 1.64 20.41 20.68
N LEU A 249 0.86 19.44 21.17
CA LEU A 249 -0.52 19.24 20.72
C LEU A 249 -1.38 20.47 21.02
N LYS A 250 -2.18 20.84 20.04
CA LYS A 250 -3.22 21.87 20.17
C LYS A 250 -4.57 21.28 19.82
N ARG A 251 -5.62 21.87 20.36
CA ARG A 251 -6.98 21.58 19.90
C ARG A 251 -7.09 21.85 18.41
N ARG A 252 -7.85 21.02 17.71
CA ARG A 252 -8.04 21.13 16.26
C ARG A 252 -9.52 21.23 15.94
N ALA A 253 -9.89 22.24 15.19
CA ALA A 253 -11.25 22.36 14.70
C ALA A 253 -11.57 21.22 13.74
N ILE A 254 -12.62 20.46 14.03
CA ILE A 254 -13.09 19.30 13.28
C ILE A 254 -14.40 19.55 12.55
N THR A 255 -14.91 20.75 12.61
CA THR A 255 -16.00 21.24 11.77
C THR A 255 -15.55 22.47 11.00
N ARG A 256 -16.16 22.72 9.85
CA ARG A 256 -15.87 23.88 9.00
C ARG A 256 -17.17 24.42 8.40
N ASP A 257 -17.10 25.66 7.98
CA ASP A 257 -18.13 26.28 7.15
C ASP A 257 -17.95 25.84 5.70
N LEU A 258 -18.65 24.76 5.29
CA LEU A 258 -18.55 24.09 4.00
C LEU A 258 -19.94 23.71 3.50
N ASP A 259 -20.14 23.76 2.19
CA ASP A 259 -21.38 23.32 1.54
C ASP A 259 -21.35 21.81 1.21
N TRP A 260 -20.16 21.19 1.20
CA TRP A 260 -19.91 19.81 0.81
C TRP A 260 -19.16 19.05 1.91
N GLY A 261 -19.73 17.95 2.39
CA GLY A 261 -19.16 17.12 3.48
C GLY A 261 -20.24 16.45 4.33
N VAL A 262 -19.81 15.70 5.35
CA VAL A 262 -20.69 15.03 6.30
C VAL A 262 -21.35 16.04 7.23
N PRO A 263 -22.70 16.10 7.35
CA PRO A 263 -23.38 17.00 8.28
C PRO A 263 -23.02 16.70 9.75
N VAL A 264 -22.97 17.74 10.57
CA VAL A 264 -22.73 17.61 12.02
C VAL A 264 -23.99 17.08 12.68
N PRO A 265 -23.96 15.93 13.39
CA PRO A 265 -25.16 15.25 13.91
C PRO A 265 -25.62 15.77 15.27
N LEU A 266 -25.73 17.07 15.45
CA LEU A 266 -26.14 17.67 16.73
C LEU A 266 -27.33 18.61 16.53
N PRO A 267 -28.28 18.69 17.52
CA PRO A 267 -29.39 19.61 17.46
C PRO A 267 -28.98 21.05 17.18
N GLY A 268 -29.57 21.64 16.14
CA GLY A 268 -29.27 22.99 15.67
C GLY A 268 -28.05 23.10 14.74
N TRP A 269 -27.38 21.96 14.43
CA TRP A 269 -26.28 21.88 13.46
C TRP A 269 -26.65 20.99 12.27
N GLU A 270 -27.47 19.96 12.48
CA GLU A 270 -27.85 18.97 11.44
C GLU A 270 -28.57 19.60 10.25
N ASP A 271 -29.40 20.63 10.49
CA ASP A 271 -30.13 21.35 9.45
C ASP A 271 -29.36 22.54 8.87
N ASN A 272 -28.15 22.82 9.36
CA ASN A 272 -27.34 23.91 8.86
C ASN A 272 -26.54 23.44 7.63
N PRO A 273 -26.90 23.88 6.41
CA PRO A 273 -26.26 23.41 5.18
C PRO A 273 -24.78 23.78 5.09
N SER A 274 -24.35 24.82 5.81
CA SER A 274 -22.98 25.33 5.78
C SER A 274 -22.09 24.81 6.90
N LYS A 275 -22.56 23.89 7.75
CA LYS A 275 -21.75 23.29 8.83
C LYS A 275 -21.49 21.83 8.54
N LYS A 276 -20.22 21.47 8.27
CA LYS A 276 -19.80 20.11 7.96
C LYS A 276 -18.67 19.63 8.86
N ILE A 277 -18.58 18.33 9.02
CA ILE A 277 -17.39 17.68 9.59
C ILE A 277 -16.24 17.88 8.61
N TYR A 278 -15.09 18.29 9.14
CA TYR A 278 -13.91 18.61 8.34
C TYR A 278 -13.25 17.34 7.78
N VAL A 279 -12.83 17.39 6.55
CA VAL A 279 -12.29 16.25 5.79
C VAL A 279 -11.16 15.51 6.50
N TRP A 280 -10.28 16.18 7.21
CA TRP A 280 -9.17 15.53 7.90
C TRP A 280 -9.59 14.70 9.12
N PHE A 281 -10.76 14.98 9.66
CA PHE A 281 -11.40 14.15 10.68
C PHE A 281 -12.25 13.03 10.05
N ASP A 282 -12.97 13.36 9.00
CA ASP A 282 -13.83 12.49 8.22
C ASP A 282 -13.03 11.37 7.50
N ALA A 283 -11.98 11.73 6.74
CA ALA A 283 -11.24 10.80 5.90
C ALA A 283 -10.62 9.62 6.67
N VAL A 284 -10.05 9.87 7.86
CA VAL A 284 -9.43 8.79 8.66
C VAL A 284 -10.45 7.80 9.23
N MET A 285 -11.71 8.20 9.38
CA MET A 285 -12.80 7.30 9.78
C MET A 285 -13.20 6.34 8.64
N GLY A 286 -12.76 6.63 7.43
CA GLY A 286 -12.94 5.83 6.23
C GLY A 286 -12.49 4.38 6.40
N TYR A 287 -11.39 4.14 7.09
CA TYR A 287 -10.89 2.78 7.32
C TYR A 287 -11.91 1.89 8.04
N LEU A 288 -12.48 2.40 9.11
CA LEU A 288 -13.52 1.68 9.85
C LEU A 288 -14.81 1.57 9.04
N SER A 289 -15.23 2.67 8.38
CA SER A 289 -16.46 2.65 7.58
C SER A 289 -16.39 1.71 6.39
N ALA A 290 -15.24 1.64 5.71
CA ALA A 290 -15.02 0.67 4.63
C ALA A 290 -15.04 -0.77 5.14
N SER A 291 -14.44 -1.04 6.30
CA SER A 291 -14.47 -2.37 6.93
C SER A 291 -15.89 -2.79 7.30
N ILE A 292 -16.70 -1.86 7.81
CA ILE A 292 -18.14 -2.09 8.10
C ILE A 292 -18.92 -2.34 6.80
N GLU A 293 -18.66 -1.56 5.74
CA GLU A 293 -19.31 -1.74 4.44
C GLU A 293 -18.96 -3.10 3.83
N TRP A 294 -17.68 -3.51 3.90
CA TRP A 294 -17.25 -4.85 3.49
C TRP A 294 -18.03 -5.94 4.24
N ALA A 295 -18.15 -5.82 5.56
CA ALA A 295 -18.88 -6.78 6.38
C ALA A 295 -20.37 -6.87 6.00
N ILE A 296 -21.01 -5.74 5.72
CA ILE A 296 -22.40 -5.70 5.23
C ILE A 296 -22.50 -6.39 3.85
N ASN A 297 -21.59 -6.07 2.93
CA ASN A 297 -21.59 -6.61 1.57
C ASN A 297 -21.32 -8.12 1.52
N THR A 298 -20.64 -8.68 2.52
CA THR A 298 -20.43 -10.14 2.66
C THR A 298 -21.59 -10.87 3.39
N GLY A 299 -22.62 -10.13 3.80
CA GLY A 299 -23.76 -10.69 4.56
C GLY A 299 -23.44 -11.02 6.02
N LYS A 300 -22.31 -10.54 6.54
CA LYS A 300 -21.87 -10.75 7.92
C LYS A 300 -21.58 -9.39 8.58
N PRO A 301 -22.61 -8.61 8.98
CA PRO A 301 -22.47 -7.20 9.36
C PRO A 301 -21.58 -6.95 10.57
N ASP A 302 -21.31 -7.95 11.41
CA ASP A 302 -20.39 -7.86 12.55
C ASP A 302 -18.96 -8.37 12.25
N ALA A 303 -18.69 -8.88 11.04
CA ALA A 303 -17.40 -9.48 10.71
C ALA A 303 -16.21 -8.50 10.82
N TRP A 304 -16.43 -7.19 10.61
CA TRP A 304 -15.42 -6.15 10.75
C TRP A 304 -14.76 -6.13 12.15
N LYS A 305 -15.47 -6.56 13.20
CA LYS A 305 -14.99 -6.60 14.59
C LYS A 305 -13.77 -7.49 14.76
N GLU A 306 -13.65 -8.53 13.94
CA GLU A 306 -12.53 -9.44 13.96
C GLU A 306 -11.20 -8.75 13.65
N TRP A 307 -11.22 -7.68 12.87
CA TRP A 307 -10.02 -6.88 12.58
C TRP A 307 -9.89 -5.68 13.52
N TRP A 308 -10.98 -5.12 14.04
CA TRP A 308 -10.96 -3.87 14.78
C TRP A 308 -11.05 -4.02 16.31
N GLU A 309 -11.66 -5.09 16.79
CA GLU A 309 -11.82 -5.37 18.24
C GLU A 309 -10.91 -6.52 18.71
N ASN A 310 -10.18 -7.18 17.81
CA ASN A 310 -9.26 -8.26 18.12
C ASN A 310 -7.85 -7.70 18.44
N PRO A 311 -7.33 -7.85 19.66
CA PRO A 311 -6.00 -7.35 20.03
C PRO A 311 -4.84 -8.06 19.32
N GLU A 312 -5.06 -9.26 18.76
CA GLU A 312 -4.06 -10.04 18.03
C GLU A 312 -4.03 -9.68 16.52
N CYS A 313 -4.95 -8.84 16.05
CA CYS A 313 -4.94 -8.36 14.66
C CYS A 313 -3.78 -7.40 14.46
N ARG A 314 -3.03 -7.55 13.35
CA ARG A 314 -1.96 -6.61 13.00
C ARG A 314 -2.45 -5.60 11.98
N HIS A 315 -2.24 -4.32 12.26
CA HIS A 315 -2.67 -3.22 11.42
C HIS A 315 -1.50 -2.54 10.72
N TYR A 316 -1.45 -2.62 9.37
CA TYR A 316 -0.51 -1.86 8.54
C TYR A 316 -1.22 -0.67 7.90
N TYR A 317 -0.64 0.51 8.02
CA TYR A 317 -1.10 1.72 7.34
C TYR A 317 -0.04 2.19 6.36
N THR A 318 -0.36 2.23 5.05
CA THR A 318 0.59 2.64 3.99
C THR A 318 0.22 4.01 3.45
N MET A 319 1.21 4.91 3.29
CA MET A 319 0.96 6.31 2.95
C MET A 319 2.21 7.04 2.43
N GLY A 320 2.04 8.25 1.90
CA GLY A 320 3.13 9.21 1.77
C GLY A 320 3.41 9.92 3.10
N LYS A 321 4.63 10.41 3.30
CA LYS A 321 5.10 11.04 4.55
C LYS A 321 4.27 12.24 5.02
N ASP A 322 3.59 12.90 4.12
CA ASP A 322 2.67 14.02 4.41
C ASP A 322 1.44 13.60 5.22
N ASN A 323 1.15 12.30 5.27
CA ASN A 323 0.03 11.73 6.03
C ASN A 323 0.42 11.19 7.42
N ILE A 324 1.68 11.28 7.83
CA ILE A 324 2.16 10.72 9.11
C ILE A 324 1.33 11.23 10.29
N THR A 325 1.08 12.55 10.39
CA THR A 325 0.32 13.15 11.49
C THR A 325 -1.08 12.56 11.65
N PHE A 326 -1.75 12.27 10.52
CA PHE A 326 -3.10 11.70 10.55
C PHE A 326 -3.12 10.31 11.15
N HIS A 327 -2.07 9.51 10.92
CA HIS A 327 -2.02 8.10 11.29
C HIS A 327 -1.25 7.81 12.58
N THR A 328 -0.44 8.77 13.05
CA THR A 328 0.28 8.65 14.34
C THR A 328 -0.30 9.51 15.45
N VAL A 329 -1.18 10.46 15.13
CA VAL A 329 -1.75 11.37 16.12
C VAL A 329 -3.27 11.43 16.03
N ILE A 330 -3.82 11.89 14.89
CA ILE A 330 -5.26 12.18 14.79
C ILE A 330 -6.10 10.90 14.87
N TRP A 331 -5.82 9.92 14.03
CA TRP A 331 -6.56 8.66 14.03
C TRP A 331 -6.40 7.87 15.32
N PRO A 332 -5.19 7.67 15.86
CA PRO A 332 -5.03 7.03 17.17
C PRO A 332 -5.73 7.77 18.31
N ALA A 333 -5.74 9.11 18.32
CA ALA A 333 -6.50 9.88 19.32
C ALA A 333 -8.02 9.64 19.22
N ILE A 334 -8.56 9.55 17.99
CA ILE A 334 -9.97 9.20 17.76
C ILE A 334 -10.25 7.80 18.29
N LEU A 335 -9.42 6.82 17.95
CA LEU A 335 -9.57 5.42 18.42
C LEU A 335 -9.51 5.32 19.95
N LEU A 336 -8.55 6.00 20.59
CA LEU A 336 -8.44 6.10 22.05
C LEU A 336 -9.67 6.75 22.67
N GLY A 337 -10.14 7.85 22.07
CA GLY A 337 -11.32 8.57 22.54
C GLY A 337 -12.60 7.73 22.43
N VAL A 338 -12.79 7.05 21.32
CA VAL A 338 -13.92 6.13 21.12
C VAL A 338 -13.79 4.91 22.03
N GLY A 339 -12.60 4.34 22.13
CA GLY A 339 -12.28 3.15 22.95
C GLY A 339 -12.76 1.84 22.34
N GLY A 340 -12.09 0.75 22.72
CA GLY A 340 -12.44 -0.61 22.29
C GLY A 340 -12.03 -0.99 20.88
N LEU A 341 -11.30 -0.13 20.17
CA LEU A 341 -10.79 -0.38 18.83
C LEU A 341 -9.27 -0.48 18.85
N HIS A 342 -8.73 -1.34 17.99
CA HIS A 342 -7.30 -1.58 17.86
C HIS A 342 -6.57 -0.37 17.24
N LEU A 343 -5.38 -0.05 17.79
CA LEU A 343 -4.52 1.03 17.28
C LEU A 343 -3.65 0.52 16.12
N PRO A 344 -3.13 1.42 15.26
CA PRO A 344 -2.16 1.03 14.24
C PRO A 344 -0.90 0.39 14.84
N ASP A 345 -0.41 -0.73 14.25
CA ASP A 345 0.85 -1.35 14.63
C ASP A 345 2.01 -0.84 13.77
N ASP A 346 1.82 -0.75 12.46
CA ASP A 346 2.85 -0.37 11.51
C ASP A 346 2.43 0.83 10.67
N ILE A 347 3.22 1.89 10.74
CA ILE A 347 3.07 3.09 9.91
C ILE A 347 4.14 3.07 8.80
N VAL A 348 3.71 2.63 7.62
CA VAL A 348 4.57 2.46 6.44
C VAL A 348 4.49 3.72 5.58
N ALA A 349 5.18 4.77 6.01
CA ALA A 349 5.22 6.03 5.27
C ALA A 349 6.39 6.05 4.28
N SER A 350 6.10 6.27 2.99
CA SER A 350 7.10 6.52 1.97
C SER A 350 7.52 7.99 1.96
N GLU A 351 8.75 8.24 1.56
CA GLU A 351 9.25 9.55 1.21
C GLU A 351 8.67 10.01 -0.15
N PHE A 352 9.12 11.13 -0.73
CA PHE A 352 8.61 11.59 -2.01
C PHE A 352 9.38 11.00 -3.19
N LEU A 353 8.62 10.56 -4.20
CA LEU A 353 9.15 10.32 -5.52
C LEU A 353 9.17 11.66 -6.26
N HIS A 354 10.32 12.03 -6.81
CA HIS A 354 10.53 13.22 -7.61
C HIS A 354 10.70 12.85 -9.08
N MET A 355 10.68 13.84 -9.94
CA MET A 355 11.06 13.74 -11.34
C MET A 355 12.03 14.88 -11.65
N GLU A 356 13.25 14.57 -12.11
CA GLU A 356 14.30 15.56 -12.41
C GLU A 356 14.58 16.54 -11.24
N GLY A 357 14.64 15.99 -10.01
CA GLY A 357 14.89 16.77 -8.79
C GLY A 357 13.72 17.64 -8.31
N ARG A 358 12.53 17.50 -8.91
CA ARG A 358 11.32 18.25 -8.55
C ARG A 358 10.19 17.33 -8.12
N LYS A 359 9.36 17.78 -7.19
CA LYS A 359 8.15 17.04 -6.82
C LYS A 359 7.21 16.91 -8.01
N PHE A 360 6.55 15.76 -8.16
CA PHE A 360 5.41 15.63 -9.06
C PHE A 360 4.37 16.69 -8.76
N SER A 361 3.97 17.43 -9.79
CA SER A 361 3.01 18.53 -9.65
C SER A 361 2.12 18.61 -10.87
N THR A 362 0.84 18.30 -10.69
CA THR A 362 -0.20 18.43 -11.73
C THR A 362 -0.35 19.86 -12.23
N SER A 363 -0.20 20.86 -11.33
CA SER A 363 -0.32 22.27 -11.69
C SER A 363 0.85 22.84 -12.47
N ARG A 364 1.96 22.11 -12.58
CA ARG A 364 3.19 22.53 -13.28
C ARG A 364 3.52 21.67 -14.51
N GLY A 365 2.66 20.73 -14.91
CA GLY A 365 2.88 19.86 -16.08
C GLY A 365 4.01 18.84 -15.93
N GLN A 366 4.52 18.59 -14.71
CA GLN A 366 5.58 17.60 -14.44
C GLN A 366 4.97 16.41 -13.72
N VAL A 367 4.25 15.57 -14.46
CA VAL A 367 3.50 14.44 -13.91
C VAL A 367 3.56 13.27 -14.87
N ILE A 368 3.80 12.08 -14.34
CA ILE A 368 3.61 10.81 -15.04
C ILE A 368 2.40 10.12 -14.41
N TYR A 369 1.30 10.07 -15.14
CA TYR A 369 0.09 9.40 -14.67
C TYR A 369 0.21 7.88 -14.74
N VAL A 370 -0.45 7.20 -13.81
CA VAL A 370 -0.49 5.73 -13.78
C VAL A 370 -1.10 5.18 -15.07
N LYS A 371 -2.19 5.81 -15.54
CA LYS A 371 -2.83 5.44 -16.81
C LYS A 371 -1.84 5.43 -17.97
N ASP A 372 -1.05 6.49 -18.12
CA ASP A 372 -0.12 6.63 -19.24
C ASP A 372 1.00 5.59 -19.19
N MET A 373 1.50 5.29 -17.98
CA MET A 373 2.44 4.18 -17.80
C MET A 373 1.82 2.84 -18.19
N LEU A 374 0.58 2.56 -17.78
CA LEU A 374 -0.10 1.29 -18.05
C LEU A 374 -0.61 1.15 -19.49
N ASP A 375 -0.70 2.26 -20.24
CA ASP A 375 -1.02 2.22 -21.68
C ASP A 375 0.22 1.79 -22.52
N HIS A 376 1.44 1.98 -22.00
CA HIS A 376 2.69 1.73 -22.75
C HIS A 376 3.55 0.60 -22.16
N TYR A 377 3.43 0.32 -20.85
CA TYR A 377 4.31 -0.62 -20.15
C TYR A 377 3.51 -1.65 -19.35
N ASP A 378 4.10 -2.83 -19.15
CA ASP A 378 3.53 -3.86 -18.29
C ASP A 378 3.41 -3.36 -16.85
N ALA A 379 2.28 -3.65 -16.20
CA ALA A 379 2.03 -3.29 -14.81
C ALA A 379 3.11 -3.84 -13.86
N ASP A 380 3.61 -5.05 -14.11
CA ASP A 380 4.68 -5.64 -13.30
C ASP A 380 6.00 -4.87 -13.40
N ALA A 381 6.33 -4.29 -14.57
CA ALA A 381 7.52 -3.47 -14.73
C ALA A 381 7.43 -2.20 -13.89
N LEU A 382 6.27 -1.54 -13.87
CA LEU A 382 6.00 -0.38 -13.04
C LEU A 382 6.02 -0.74 -11.55
N ARG A 383 5.33 -1.79 -11.13
CA ARG A 383 5.28 -2.27 -9.74
C ARG A 383 6.68 -2.60 -9.22
N TYR A 384 7.45 -3.34 -10.00
CA TYR A 384 8.84 -3.69 -9.67
C TYR A 384 9.70 -2.45 -9.47
N TYR A 385 9.65 -1.49 -10.42
CA TYR A 385 10.41 -0.25 -10.33
C TYR A 385 10.06 0.54 -9.07
N LEU A 386 8.77 0.72 -8.80
CA LEU A 386 8.29 1.47 -7.63
C LEU A 386 8.75 0.83 -6.31
N MET A 387 8.91 -0.49 -6.25
CA MET A 387 9.32 -1.20 -5.03
C MET A 387 10.85 -1.33 -4.90
N ILE A 388 11.62 -1.40 -5.98
CA ILE A 388 13.09 -1.54 -5.91
C ILE A 388 13.83 -0.20 -5.90
N ALA A 389 13.29 0.82 -6.56
CA ALA A 389 13.89 2.14 -6.72
C ALA A 389 13.04 3.27 -6.11
N GLY A 390 11.87 2.96 -5.58
CA GLY A 390 10.95 3.94 -4.96
C GLY A 390 11.47 4.54 -3.66
N PRO A 391 10.78 5.55 -3.14
CA PRO A 391 11.23 6.37 -2.01
C PRO A 391 10.93 5.71 -0.64
N GLU A 392 11.51 4.53 -0.36
CA GLU A 392 11.24 3.79 0.87
C GLU A 392 11.78 4.50 2.12
N ASN A 393 13.03 5.00 2.08
CA ASN A 393 13.70 5.57 3.25
C ASN A 393 14.24 6.99 3.01
N GLN A 394 14.22 7.45 1.79
CA GLN A 394 14.65 8.79 1.37
C GLN A 394 13.91 9.18 0.10
N ASP A 395 13.86 10.49 -0.18
CA ASP A 395 13.35 10.98 -1.45
C ASP A 395 14.17 10.38 -2.60
N THR A 396 13.52 9.97 -3.69
CA THR A 396 14.16 9.40 -4.87
C THR A 396 13.64 10.07 -6.14
N ASP A 397 14.43 10.02 -7.22
CA ASP A 397 14.04 10.53 -8.53
C ASP A 397 13.62 9.40 -9.46
N PHE A 398 12.51 9.57 -10.13
CA PHE A 398 12.17 8.78 -11.30
C PHE A 398 12.98 9.27 -12.50
N THR A 399 13.61 8.35 -13.20
CA THR A 399 14.22 8.62 -14.52
C THR A 399 13.88 7.48 -15.48
N TRP A 400 13.61 7.82 -16.73
CA TRP A 400 13.34 6.83 -17.78
C TRP A 400 14.50 5.86 -17.97
N THR A 401 15.74 6.35 -17.92
CA THR A 401 16.95 5.53 -18.03
C THR A 401 17.00 4.45 -16.95
N GLU A 402 16.69 4.81 -15.69
CA GLU A 402 16.70 3.83 -14.59
C GLU A 402 15.52 2.87 -14.70
N PHE A 403 14.33 3.33 -15.13
CA PHE A 403 13.18 2.46 -15.36
C PHE A 403 13.48 1.39 -16.44
N VAL A 404 14.02 1.82 -17.60
CA VAL A 404 14.42 0.93 -18.69
C VAL A 404 15.53 -0.03 -18.25
N ARG A 405 16.55 0.48 -17.54
CA ARG A 405 17.63 -0.33 -17.00
C ARG A 405 17.13 -1.42 -16.06
N ARG A 406 16.27 -1.08 -15.09
CA ARG A 406 15.70 -2.04 -14.14
C ARG A 406 14.90 -3.13 -14.84
N ASN A 407 14.07 -2.73 -15.80
CA ASN A 407 13.35 -3.72 -16.61
C ASN A 407 14.29 -4.63 -17.38
N ASN A 408 15.26 -4.05 -18.12
CA ASN A 408 16.09 -4.82 -19.05
C ASN A 408 17.13 -5.70 -18.34
N ASP A 409 17.78 -5.18 -17.28
CA ASP A 409 18.87 -5.90 -16.62
C ASP A 409 18.36 -6.86 -15.55
N GLU A 410 17.30 -6.48 -14.84
CA GLU A 410 16.81 -7.24 -13.70
C GLU A 410 15.63 -8.15 -14.09
N LEU A 411 14.54 -7.60 -14.63
CA LEU A 411 13.38 -8.41 -15.00
C LEU A 411 13.62 -9.25 -16.26
N VAL A 412 14.24 -8.70 -17.31
CA VAL A 412 14.48 -9.45 -18.56
C VAL A 412 15.74 -10.32 -18.46
N ALA A 413 16.91 -9.70 -18.20
CA ALA A 413 18.19 -10.41 -18.32
C ALA A 413 18.48 -11.33 -17.13
N THR A 414 18.06 -11.00 -15.91
CA THR A 414 18.31 -11.83 -14.74
C THR A 414 17.17 -12.81 -14.51
N TRP A 415 15.95 -12.33 -14.22
CA TRP A 415 14.82 -13.20 -13.86
C TRP A 415 14.19 -13.88 -15.08
N GLY A 416 13.78 -13.13 -16.08
CA GLY A 416 13.12 -13.67 -17.29
C GLY A 416 14.00 -14.64 -18.06
N ASN A 417 15.30 -14.36 -18.18
CA ASN A 417 16.26 -15.26 -18.82
C ASN A 417 16.45 -16.57 -18.01
N LEU A 418 16.53 -16.49 -16.67
CA LEU A 418 16.58 -17.68 -15.81
C LEU A 418 15.38 -18.58 -16.07
N VAL A 419 14.17 -18.01 -15.99
CA VAL A 419 12.92 -18.74 -16.21
C VAL A 419 12.87 -19.34 -17.61
N HIS A 420 13.16 -18.55 -18.64
CA HIS A 420 13.09 -18.98 -20.03
C HIS A 420 14.09 -20.12 -20.34
N ARG A 421 15.36 -19.96 -19.93
CA ARG A 421 16.39 -21.00 -20.14
C ARG A 421 16.04 -22.30 -19.42
N THR A 422 15.51 -22.22 -18.19
CA THR A 422 15.12 -23.41 -17.41
C THR A 422 13.95 -24.12 -18.06
N LEU A 423 12.85 -23.41 -18.33
CA LEU A 423 11.64 -23.99 -18.90
C LEU A 423 11.82 -24.49 -20.33
N VAL A 424 12.51 -23.75 -21.22
CA VAL A 424 12.74 -24.18 -22.61
C VAL A 424 13.54 -25.46 -22.65
N ASN A 425 14.60 -25.59 -21.84
CA ASN A 425 15.39 -26.81 -21.81
C ASN A 425 14.62 -27.99 -21.21
N ALA A 426 13.84 -27.78 -20.15
CA ALA A 426 13.01 -28.83 -19.55
C ALA A 426 11.88 -29.27 -20.51
N HIS A 427 11.11 -28.32 -21.05
CA HIS A 427 10.03 -28.60 -21.99
C HIS A 427 10.52 -29.32 -23.25
N ARG A 428 11.58 -28.79 -23.91
CA ARG A 428 12.09 -29.35 -25.17
C ARG A 428 12.64 -30.77 -25.04
N ASN A 429 13.32 -31.06 -23.93
CA ASN A 429 14.05 -32.29 -23.77
C ASN A 429 13.26 -33.36 -23.01
N PHE A 430 12.34 -32.96 -22.13
CA PHE A 430 11.57 -33.88 -21.27
C PHE A 430 10.06 -33.72 -21.43
N GLY A 431 9.53 -32.55 -21.78
CA GLY A 431 8.09 -32.26 -21.88
C GLY A 431 7.38 -32.21 -20.52
N GLU A 432 8.12 -32.46 -19.45
CA GLU A 432 7.65 -32.51 -18.07
C GLU A 432 8.79 -32.17 -17.11
N VAL A 433 8.47 -31.99 -15.84
CA VAL A 433 9.46 -31.84 -14.76
C VAL A 433 10.28 -33.11 -14.70
N PRO A 434 11.62 -33.06 -14.94
CA PRO A 434 12.45 -34.29 -14.95
C PRO A 434 12.49 -34.99 -13.58
N GLU A 435 12.59 -36.31 -13.60
CA GLU A 435 12.87 -37.11 -12.40
C GLU A 435 14.33 -36.89 -11.98
N PRO A 436 14.60 -36.37 -10.77
CA PRO A 436 15.97 -36.18 -10.32
C PRO A 436 16.60 -37.52 -9.95
N LYS A 437 17.89 -37.67 -10.22
CA LYS A 437 18.74 -38.73 -9.70
C LYS A 437 19.52 -38.22 -8.47
N ASP A 438 20.66 -38.82 -8.16
CA ASP A 438 21.47 -38.43 -7.02
C ASP A 438 21.84 -36.94 -7.08
N LEU A 439 21.42 -36.18 -6.06
CA LEU A 439 21.76 -34.80 -5.89
C LEU A 439 23.19 -34.63 -5.41
N THR A 440 23.98 -33.85 -6.10
CA THR A 440 25.33 -33.47 -5.65
C THR A 440 25.24 -32.52 -4.43
N SER A 441 26.37 -32.30 -3.77
CA SER A 441 26.45 -31.32 -2.68
C SER A 441 26.11 -29.89 -3.16
N ALA A 442 26.45 -29.54 -4.40
CA ALA A 442 26.13 -28.25 -4.99
C ALA A 442 24.62 -28.09 -5.23
N ASP A 443 23.93 -29.14 -5.71
CA ASP A 443 22.48 -29.17 -5.90
C ASP A 443 21.75 -28.98 -4.57
N GLN A 444 22.15 -29.73 -3.55
CA GLN A 444 21.56 -29.64 -2.22
C GLN A 444 21.84 -28.31 -1.53
N SER A 445 23.04 -27.70 -1.74
CA SER A 445 23.37 -26.40 -1.19
C SER A 445 22.47 -25.32 -1.79
N LEU A 446 22.33 -25.30 -3.12
CA LEU A 446 21.51 -24.31 -3.82
C LEU A 446 20.03 -24.41 -3.39
N LEU A 447 19.46 -25.63 -3.32
CA LEU A 447 18.09 -25.80 -2.86
C LEU A 447 17.89 -25.24 -1.45
N ARG A 448 18.78 -25.59 -0.50
CA ARG A 448 18.72 -25.07 0.87
C ARG A 448 18.87 -23.54 0.92
N GLU A 449 19.78 -22.96 0.12
CA GLU A 449 19.98 -21.51 0.07
C GLU A 449 18.71 -20.79 -0.39
N VAL A 450 18.05 -21.28 -1.46
CA VAL A 450 16.83 -20.69 -2.00
C VAL A 450 15.61 -20.92 -1.09
N GLU A 451 15.53 -22.09 -0.46
CA GLU A 451 14.45 -22.39 0.48
C GLU A 451 14.56 -21.55 1.77
N ALA A 452 15.77 -21.36 2.30
CA ALA A 452 16.00 -20.50 3.45
C ALA A 452 15.70 -19.01 3.14
N ALA A 453 15.87 -18.58 1.90
CA ALA A 453 15.54 -17.21 1.50
C ALA A 453 14.04 -16.86 1.65
N LEU A 454 13.14 -17.86 1.69
CA LEU A 454 11.72 -17.62 1.99
C LEU A 454 11.54 -16.95 3.36
N ASP A 455 12.25 -17.41 4.39
CA ASP A 455 12.17 -16.85 5.74
C ASP A 455 12.80 -15.45 5.79
N ASP A 456 13.97 -15.27 5.14
CA ASP A 456 14.65 -13.98 5.10
C ASP A 456 13.80 -12.92 4.39
N VAL A 457 13.18 -13.27 3.25
CA VAL A 457 12.29 -12.39 2.49
C VAL A 457 11.01 -12.11 3.28
N ALA A 458 10.44 -13.12 3.94
CA ALA A 458 9.27 -12.95 4.80
C ALA A 458 9.53 -11.95 5.93
N GLN A 459 10.69 -12.02 6.58
CA GLN A 459 11.07 -11.06 7.61
C GLN A 459 11.12 -9.63 7.04
N GLN A 460 11.77 -9.44 5.88
CA GLN A 460 11.84 -8.10 5.28
C GLN A 460 10.45 -7.55 4.92
N LEU A 461 9.56 -8.40 4.41
CA LEU A 461 8.19 -8.01 4.07
C LEU A 461 7.36 -7.66 5.32
N GLN A 462 7.47 -8.43 6.40
CA GLN A 462 6.80 -8.14 7.67
C GLN A 462 7.23 -6.81 8.28
N GLU A 463 8.48 -6.39 8.03
CA GLU A 463 9.04 -5.13 8.46
C GLU A 463 8.84 -4.00 7.41
N ALA A 464 8.05 -4.27 6.35
CA ALA A 464 7.81 -3.37 5.22
C ALA A 464 9.09 -2.82 4.57
N ARG A 465 10.15 -3.66 4.46
CA ARG A 465 11.43 -3.36 3.81
C ARG A 465 11.47 -3.97 2.41
N PHE A 466 10.66 -3.41 1.53
CA PHE A 466 10.41 -3.96 0.18
C PHE A 466 11.65 -4.02 -0.70
N GLN A 467 12.51 -2.98 -0.66
CA GLN A 467 13.76 -2.95 -1.41
C GLN A 467 14.71 -4.07 -1.00
N ASN A 468 14.82 -4.35 0.30
CA ASN A 468 15.67 -5.41 0.81
C ASN A 468 15.13 -6.78 0.40
N ALA A 469 13.81 -6.99 0.51
CA ALA A 469 13.15 -8.21 0.06
C ALA A 469 13.46 -8.48 -1.42
N LEU A 470 13.25 -7.49 -2.31
CA LEU A 470 13.55 -7.65 -3.74
C LEU A 470 15.03 -7.91 -4.03
N LYS A 471 15.95 -7.22 -3.32
CA LYS A 471 17.40 -7.46 -3.47
C LYS A 471 17.78 -8.89 -3.10
N LEU A 472 17.18 -9.45 -2.04
CA LEU A 472 17.40 -10.85 -1.65
C LEU A 472 16.91 -11.80 -2.75
N VAL A 473 15.68 -11.63 -3.23
CA VAL A 473 15.11 -12.50 -4.27
C VAL A 473 15.91 -12.42 -5.57
N MET A 474 16.27 -11.21 -6.03
CA MET A 474 17.06 -11.04 -7.25
C MET A 474 18.49 -11.56 -7.09
N GLY A 475 19.06 -11.48 -5.89
CA GLY A 475 20.35 -12.11 -5.56
C GLY A 475 20.28 -13.63 -5.70
N MET A 476 19.20 -14.27 -5.22
CA MET A 476 18.99 -15.71 -5.39
C MET A 476 18.76 -16.06 -6.87
N ALA A 477 18.02 -15.28 -7.64
CA ALA A 477 17.87 -15.50 -9.08
C ALA A 477 19.23 -15.47 -9.81
N ALA A 478 20.09 -14.50 -9.48
CA ALA A 478 21.46 -14.45 -10.01
C ALA A 478 22.28 -15.69 -9.60
N ARG A 479 22.15 -16.15 -8.35
CA ARG A 479 22.82 -17.37 -7.84
C ARG A 479 22.41 -18.62 -8.62
N VAL A 480 21.11 -18.78 -8.95
CA VAL A 480 20.60 -19.89 -9.77
C VAL A 480 21.11 -19.78 -11.21
N ASN A 481 21.22 -18.57 -11.77
CA ASN A 481 21.85 -18.36 -13.09
C ASN A 481 23.32 -18.82 -13.13
N VAL A 482 24.10 -18.53 -12.08
CA VAL A 482 25.49 -19.00 -11.94
C VAL A 482 25.55 -20.53 -11.91
N TYR A 483 24.68 -21.17 -11.14
CA TYR A 483 24.58 -22.64 -11.09
C TYR A 483 24.28 -23.23 -12.46
N LEU A 484 23.27 -22.72 -13.18
CA LEU A 484 22.96 -23.18 -14.54
C LEU A 484 24.13 -22.96 -15.51
N GLY A 485 24.87 -21.85 -15.34
CA GLY A 485 26.08 -21.55 -16.13
C GLY A 485 27.23 -22.54 -15.88
N SER A 486 27.37 -23.05 -14.65
CA SER A 486 28.38 -24.04 -14.28
C SER A 486 27.99 -25.45 -14.77
N GLU A 487 26.73 -25.86 -14.56
CA GLU A 487 26.25 -27.20 -14.88
C GLU A 487 25.91 -27.40 -16.37
N GLN A 488 25.64 -26.34 -17.09
CA GLN A 488 25.38 -26.28 -18.54
C GLN A 488 24.44 -27.41 -19.04
N PRO A 489 23.21 -27.58 -18.53
CA PRO A 489 22.34 -28.68 -18.87
C PRO A 489 22.05 -28.81 -20.38
N TRP A 490 22.11 -27.72 -21.15
CA TRP A 490 21.98 -27.69 -22.62
C TRP A 490 23.15 -28.35 -23.36
N HIS A 491 24.29 -28.50 -22.72
CA HIS A 491 25.42 -29.29 -23.23
C HIS A 491 25.43 -30.71 -22.64
N THR A 492 25.28 -30.82 -21.32
CA THR A 492 25.30 -32.07 -20.58
C THR A 492 24.23 -33.06 -21.06
N ILE A 493 23.07 -32.58 -21.54
CA ILE A 493 21.98 -33.42 -22.09
C ILE A 493 22.44 -34.35 -23.23
N LYS A 494 23.51 -34.00 -23.95
CA LYS A 494 24.03 -34.79 -25.08
C LYS A 494 24.85 -35.98 -24.63
N THR A 495 25.44 -35.91 -23.45
CA THR A 495 26.37 -36.93 -22.92
C THR A 495 25.84 -37.62 -21.68
N ASP A 496 25.10 -36.90 -20.83
CA ASP A 496 24.51 -37.41 -19.61
C ASP A 496 23.10 -36.79 -19.42
N ARG A 497 22.10 -37.48 -19.94
CA ARG A 497 20.69 -37.05 -19.88
C ARG A 497 20.15 -37.04 -18.45
N GLU A 498 20.58 -37.98 -17.60
CA GLU A 498 20.11 -38.08 -16.22
C GLU A 498 20.63 -36.90 -15.37
N ARG A 499 21.93 -36.59 -15.50
CA ARG A 499 22.49 -35.41 -14.82
C ARG A 499 21.85 -34.13 -15.30
N ALA A 500 21.68 -33.94 -16.62
CA ALA A 500 21.00 -32.75 -17.17
C ALA A 500 19.56 -32.62 -16.65
N GLY A 501 18.83 -33.76 -16.54
CA GLY A 501 17.49 -33.79 -15.94
C GLY A 501 17.49 -33.36 -14.47
N THR A 502 18.45 -33.89 -13.69
CA THR A 502 18.61 -33.49 -12.26
C THR A 502 18.89 -32.01 -12.09
N VAL A 503 19.80 -31.43 -12.92
CA VAL A 503 20.11 -29.99 -12.91
C VAL A 503 18.86 -29.16 -13.22
N LEU A 504 18.10 -29.57 -14.24
CA LEU A 504 16.87 -28.84 -14.62
C LEU A 504 15.79 -28.99 -13.54
N TYR A 505 15.67 -30.14 -12.88
CA TYR A 505 14.77 -30.28 -11.73
C TYR A 505 15.12 -29.33 -10.59
N VAL A 506 16.40 -29.25 -10.21
CA VAL A 506 16.88 -28.32 -9.17
C VAL A 506 16.56 -26.88 -9.56
N ALA A 507 16.87 -26.50 -10.81
CA ALA A 507 16.58 -25.14 -11.29
C ALA A 507 15.06 -24.82 -11.31
N LEU A 508 14.21 -25.78 -11.71
CA LEU A 508 12.75 -25.62 -11.69
C LEU A 508 12.22 -25.43 -10.26
N ARG A 509 12.73 -26.20 -9.28
CA ARG A 509 12.41 -26.02 -7.86
C ARG A 509 12.80 -24.63 -7.35
N CYS A 510 14.00 -24.16 -7.72
CA CYS A 510 14.46 -22.80 -7.40
C CYS A 510 13.57 -21.73 -8.04
N VAL A 511 13.24 -21.88 -9.32
CA VAL A 511 12.35 -20.96 -10.05
C VAL A 511 10.97 -20.89 -9.42
N ASP A 512 10.42 -22.04 -8.97
CA ASP A 512 9.12 -22.10 -8.32
C ASP A 512 9.12 -21.38 -6.95
N ASN A 513 10.17 -21.55 -6.13
CA ASN A 513 10.36 -20.78 -4.89
C ASN A 513 10.49 -19.27 -5.16
N LEU A 514 11.32 -18.87 -6.12
CA LEU A 514 11.51 -17.46 -6.49
C LEU A 514 10.22 -16.83 -7.03
N LYS A 515 9.43 -17.57 -7.80
CA LYS A 515 8.09 -17.16 -8.23
C LYS A 515 7.22 -16.81 -7.02
N THR A 516 7.18 -17.67 -6.02
CA THR A 516 6.39 -17.43 -4.79
C THR A 516 6.83 -16.15 -4.11
N MET A 517 8.15 -15.93 -3.95
CA MET A 517 8.70 -14.71 -3.34
C MET A 517 8.44 -13.44 -4.18
N LEU A 518 8.39 -13.56 -5.51
CA LEU A 518 8.12 -12.44 -6.42
C LEU A 518 6.63 -12.15 -6.63
N THR A 519 5.74 -13.10 -6.34
CA THR A 519 4.29 -12.95 -6.56
C THR A 519 3.70 -11.67 -5.96
N PRO A 520 4.06 -11.22 -4.74
CA PRO A 520 3.56 -9.96 -4.22
C PRO A 520 3.95 -8.74 -5.06
N PHE A 521 5.11 -8.75 -5.68
CA PHE A 521 5.66 -7.62 -6.43
C PHE A 521 5.23 -7.59 -7.89
N VAL A 522 5.28 -8.75 -8.55
CA VAL A 522 5.03 -8.93 -10.00
C VAL A 522 3.95 -10.00 -10.24
N PRO A 523 2.71 -9.75 -9.81
CA PRO A 523 1.66 -10.77 -9.77
C PRO A 523 1.27 -11.32 -11.15
N PHE A 524 1.26 -10.49 -12.19
CA PHE A 524 0.82 -10.90 -13.53
C PHE A 524 1.80 -11.89 -14.16
N SER A 525 3.10 -11.61 -14.10
CA SER A 525 4.13 -12.52 -14.61
C SER A 525 4.28 -13.75 -13.74
N SER A 526 4.09 -13.63 -12.42
CA SER A 526 4.09 -14.77 -11.51
C SER A 526 2.94 -15.75 -11.81
N GLN A 527 1.74 -15.26 -12.13
CA GLN A 527 0.63 -16.11 -12.57
C GLN A 527 0.94 -16.79 -13.91
N ARG A 528 1.50 -16.06 -14.88
CA ARG A 528 1.92 -16.65 -16.15
C ARG A 528 2.97 -17.77 -15.94
N LEU A 529 3.95 -17.54 -15.07
CA LEU A 529 4.95 -18.54 -14.72
C LEU A 529 4.34 -19.74 -14.00
N HIS A 530 3.40 -19.51 -13.09
CA HIS A 530 2.68 -20.57 -12.38
C HIS A 530 2.02 -21.54 -13.37
N ASN A 531 1.34 -20.98 -14.37
CA ASN A 531 0.72 -21.78 -15.44
C ASN A 531 1.77 -22.51 -16.29
N MET A 532 2.92 -21.86 -16.60
CA MET A 532 4.01 -22.52 -17.35
C MET A 532 4.73 -23.63 -16.56
N LEU A 533 4.63 -23.63 -15.23
CA LEU A 533 5.08 -24.73 -14.38
C LEU A 533 4.05 -25.87 -14.29
N GLY A 534 2.92 -25.75 -15.00
CA GLY A 534 1.87 -26.76 -15.07
C GLY A 534 0.89 -26.73 -13.89
N TYR A 535 0.81 -25.65 -13.15
CA TYR A 535 -0.25 -25.42 -12.17
C TYR A 535 -1.50 -24.86 -12.87
N GLU A 536 -2.69 -25.26 -12.42
CA GLU A 536 -3.97 -24.87 -13.02
C GLU A 536 -4.75 -23.84 -12.16
N ASP A 537 -4.32 -23.65 -10.93
CA ASP A 537 -4.92 -22.74 -9.96
C ASP A 537 -4.33 -21.34 -10.03
N GLU A 538 -4.90 -20.41 -9.27
CA GLU A 538 -4.43 -19.04 -9.20
C GLU A 538 -3.50 -18.84 -8.00
N ILE A 539 -2.29 -18.31 -8.23
CA ILE A 539 -1.39 -17.83 -7.18
C ILE A 539 -1.48 -16.32 -6.98
N ALA A 540 -1.95 -15.61 -8.00
CA ALA A 540 -2.03 -14.15 -8.02
C ALA A 540 -3.41 -13.67 -8.51
N PRO A 541 -4.47 -13.87 -7.72
CA PRO A 541 -5.82 -13.41 -8.08
C PRO A 541 -5.84 -11.90 -8.35
N GLN A 542 -6.73 -11.49 -9.25
CA GLN A 542 -6.83 -10.10 -9.69
C GLN A 542 -8.06 -9.41 -9.10
N PRO A 543 -8.03 -8.08 -8.92
CA PRO A 543 -9.16 -7.32 -8.44
C PRO A 543 -10.29 -7.27 -9.47
N THR A 544 -11.51 -7.12 -8.98
CA THR A 544 -12.72 -6.94 -9.79
C THR A 544 -13.46 -5.68 -9.36
N VAL A 545 -14.26 -5.11 -10.27
CA VAL A 545 -15.15 -3.99 -9.96
C VAL A 545 -16.57 -4.52 -9.83
N LYS A 546 -17.21 -4.23 -8.70
CA LYS A 546 -18.60 -4.58 -8.43
C LYS A 546 -19.45 -3.31 -8.35
N ASP A 547 -20.55 -3.27 -9.06
CA ASP A 547 -21.56 -2.21 -8.96
C ASP A 547 -22.60 -2.59 -7.89
N LEU A 548 -22.76 -1.72 -6.89
CA LEU A 548 -23.74 -1.88 -5.80
C LEU A 548 -25.06 -1.13 -6.09
N GLY A 549 -25.19 -0.51 -7.27
CA GLY A 549 -26.33 0.31 -7.67
C GLY A 549 -26.26 1.75 -7.15
N THR A 550 -25.68 1.98 -5.99
CA THR A 550 -25.44 3.32 -5.43
C THR A 550 -24.05 3.85 -5.77
N HIS A 551 -23.07 2.96 -5.87
CA HIS A 551 -21.69 3.25 -6.23
C HIS A 551 -20.95 1.97 -6.63
N ARG A 552 -19.76 2.12 -7.19
CA ARG A 552 -18.87 1.02 -7.58
C ARG A 552 -17.77 0.85 -6.52
N ILE A 553 -17.39 -0.40 -6.28
CA ILE A 553 -16.29 -0.77 -5.39
C ILE A 553 -15.28 -1.64 -6.13
N ILE A 554 -13.99 -1.59 -5.72
CA ILE A 554 -13.05 -2.67 -6.03
C ILE A 554 -13.20 -3.72 -4.93
N THR A 555 -13.21 -4.98 -5.33
CA THR A 555 -13.28 -6.15 -4.45
C THR A 555 -12.66 -7.35 -5.15
N GLY A 556 -12.60 -8.50 -4.47
CA GLY A 556 -12.18 -9.76 -5.04
C GLY A 556 -12.41 -10.90 -4.05
N ASP A 557 -12.25 -12.12 -4.54
CA ASP A 557 -12.23 -13.32 -3.72
C ASP A 557 -10.77 -13.75 -3.54
N TYR A 558 -10.20 -13.40 -2.40
CA TYR A 558 -8.80 -13.64 -2.10
C TYR A 558 -8.70 -14.62 -0.94
N ALA A 559 -8.49 -15.89 -1.28
CA ALA A 559 -8.30 -16.92 -0.27
C ALA A 559 -6.99 -16.71 0.52
N ALA A 560 -7.04 -17.01 1.81
CA ALA A 560 -5.85 -17.19 2.63
C ALA A 560 -5.33 -18.61 2.37
N GLU A 561 -4.17 -18.74 1.70
CA GLU A 561 -3.60 -20.02 1.34
C GLU A 561 -2.15 -20.12 1.84
N ASP A 562 -1.82 -21.20 2.55
CA ASP A 562 -0.46 -21.44 3.02
C ASP A 562 0.45 -21.90 1.85
N ARG A 563 0.88 -20.92 1.04
CA ARG A 563 1.76 -21.13 -0.13
C ARG A 563 3.16 -20.58 0.04
N TRP A 564 3.39 -19.79 1.09
CA TRP A 564 4.72 -19.25 1.40
C TRP A 564 5.58 -20.31 2.08
N ARG A 565 5.94 -21.34 1.30
CA ARG A 565 6.69 -22.51 1.76
C ARG A 565 7.57 -23.06 0.64
N PRO A 566 8.55 -23.90 0.95
CA PRO A 566 9.38 -24.56 -0.05
C PRO A 566 8.57 -25.25 -1.13
N SER A 567 8.99 -25.09 -2.38
CA SER A 567 8.34 -25.69 -3.55
C SER A 567 8.22 -27.20 -3.42
N GLU A 568 7.04 -27.73 -3.72
CA GLU A 568 6.75 -29.16 -3.81
C GLU A 568 6.52 -29.59 -5.27
N LEU A 569 7.11 -28.87 -6.25
CA LEU A 569 6.95 -29.15 -7.68
C LEU A 569 7.32 -30.63 -7.97
N PRO A 570 6.34 -31.49 -8.32
CA PRO A 570 6.59 -32.94 -8.44
C PRO A 570 7.22 -33.27 -9.78
N PRO A 571 8.12 -34.25 -9.83
CA PRO A 571 8.56 -34.85 -11.08
C PRO A 571 7.38 -35.41 -11.90
N GLY A 572 7.50 -35.43 -13.22
CA GLY A 572 6.46 -35.92 -14.13
C GLY A 572 5.33 -34.91 -14.42
N ARG A 573 5.28 -33.75 -13.73
CA ARG A 573 4.32 -32.70 -14.07
C ARG A 573 4.58 -32.17 -15.46
N LYS A 574 3.54 -32.14 -16.30
CA LYS A 574 3.64 -31.62 -17.67
C LYS A 574 3.94 -30.13 -17.68
N LEU A 575 4.88 -29.73 -18.54
CA LEU A 575 5.26 -28.35 -18.74
C LEU A 575 4.66 -27.85 -20.06
N PRO A 576 3.78 -26.87 -20.04
CA PRO A 576 3.32 -26.17 -21.26
C PRO A 576 4.49 -25.50 -22.02
N ALA A 577 4.26 -25.14 -23.28
CA ALA A 577 5.23 -24.41 -24.07
C ALA A 577 5.56 -23.05 -23.42
N PRO A 578 6.82 -22.79 -23.06
CA PRO A 578 7.18 -21.57 -22.34
C PRO A 578 7.14 -20.34 -23.25
N GLN A 579 6.77 -19.22 -22.65
CA GLN A 579 6.78 -17.91 -23.29
C GLN A 579 7.66 -16.93 -22.48
N PRO A 580 8.21 -15.88 -23.11
CA PRO A 580 8.92 -14.82 -22.38
C PRO A 580 8.01 -14.15 -21.35
N LEU A 581 8.52 -13.94 -20.12
CA LEU A 581 7.77 -13.24 -19.07
C LEU A 581 7.74 -11.74 -19.26
N PHE A 582 8.84 -11.16 -19.76
CA PHE A 582 9.01 -9.72 -19.92
C PHE A 582 9.55 -9.39 -21.31
N LYS A 583 9.22 -8.19 -21.77
CA LYS A 583 9.76 -7.62 -23.02
C LYS A 583 10.89 -6.66 -22.69
N ARG A 584 11.91 -6.66 -23.53
CA ARG A 584 12.94 -5.63 -23.47
C ARG A 584 12.33 -4.28 -23.90
N LEU A 585 12.66 -3.24 -23.17
CA LEU A 585 12.28 -1.87 -23.51
C LEU A 585 13.44 -1.22 -24.29
N ASP A 586 13.09 -0.46 -25.33
CA ASP A 586 14.05 0.35 -26.05
C ASP A 586 14.39 1.62 -25.25
N GLU A 587 15.57 2.23 -25.51
CA GLU A 587 15.94 3.46 -24.83
C GLU A 587 14.98 4.58 -25.21
N VAL A 588 14.34 5.13 -24.17
CA VAL A 588 13.57 6.39 -24.11
C VAL A 588 12.50 6.59 -25.19
N VAL A 589 11.26 6.45 -24.80
CA VAL A 589 10.13 7.07 -25.50
C VAL A 589 9.94 8.47 -24.88
N GLU A 590 10.53 9.50 -25.48
CA GLU A 590 10.32 10.91 -25.13
C GLU A 590 8.86 11.37 -25.30
N GLU A 591 8.02 10.59 -25.98
CA GLU A 591 6.63 10.93 -26.34
C GLU A 591 5.67 11.06 -25.15
N ILE A 592 5.95 10.45 -23.99
CA ILE A 592 5.05 10.54 -22.83
C ILE A 592 5.21 11.89 -22.08
N ALA A 593 6.38 12.51 -22.18
CA ALA A 593 6.66 13.79 -21.53
C ALA A 593 6.06 15.00 -22.28
N GLU A 594 5.72 14.87 -23.55
CA GLU A 594 5.17 15.95 -24.38
C GLU A 594 3.64 15.92 -24.52
N SER A 595 2.98 14.84 -24.08
CA SER A 595 1.52 14.67 -24.24
C SER A 595 0.69 14.90 -22.96
N SER A 596 1.33 15.36 -21.87
CA SER A 596 0.66 15.59 -20.56
C SER A 596 0.43 17.07 -20.28
#